data_fb2e4e62a2ac1756603649ca8ff64026
#
_entry.id   fb2e4e62a2ac1756603649ca8ff64026
#
_cell.length_a   1.000
_cell.length_b   1.000
_cell.length_c   1.000
_cell.angle_alpha   90.00
_cell.angle_beta   90.00
_cell.angle_gamma   90.00
#
_symmetry.space_group_name_H-M   'P 1'
#
loop_
_entity.id
_entity.type
_entity.pdbx_description
1 polymer ?
#
loop_
_entity_poly.entity_id
_entity_poly.type
_entity_poly.pdbx_seq_one_letter_code
_entity_poly.pdbx_strand_id
1 'polypeptide(L)'
;VFVDCTLYNDDIISKRALKSADVVFRVITPDLKGTTWYSSHKNSEREEGKDLFNIVNITENELYLPTEEVCSSLHSVISLIPYSKALKRQMLEGVLYDKTKDKAFNKKIQTIVSKIL
;
A
#
# COMPACT_ATOMS: atom_id res chain seq x y z
N VAL A 1 -3.18 1.08 -16.78
CA VAL A 1 -3.88 2.19 -16.10
C VAL A 1 -3.86 1.95 -14.61
N PHE A 2 -3.53 2.98 -13.83
CA PHE A 2 -3.61 2.95 -12.36
C PHE A 2 -4.84 3.73 -11.92
N VAL A 3 -5.58 3.16 -10.98
CA VAL A 3 -6.75 3.82 -10.37
C VAL A 3 -6.53 3.86 -8.87
N ASP A 4 -6.52 5.06 -8.30
CA ASP A 4 -6.51 5.27 -6.85
C ASP A 4 -7.94 5.23 -6.34
N CYS A 5 -8.22 4.23 -5.52
CA CYS A 5 -9.54 4.04 -4.92
C CYS A 5 -9.57 4.56 -3.49
N THR A 6 -10.68 5.14 -3.09
CA THR A 6 -10.88 5.58 -1.71
C THR A 6 -10.96 4.41 -0.75
N LEU A 7 -10.72 4.66 0.53
CA LEU A 7 -10.80 3.66 1.61
C LEU A 7 -12.18 3.00 1.74
N TYR A 8 -13.21 3.67 1.30
CA TYR A 8 -14.59 3.18 1.35
C TYR A 8 -15.01 2.74 -0.04
N ASN A 9 -15.11 1.43 -0.23
CA ASN A 9 -15.54 0.82 -1.49
C ASN A 9 -17.05 1.01 -1.77
N ASP A 10 -17.70 1.95 -1.10
CA ASP A 10 -19.15 2.15 -1.25
C ASP A 10 -19.51 3.03 -2.44
N ASP A 11 -18.55 3.76 -2.99
CA ASP A 11 -18.80 4.52 -4.20
C ASP A 11 -18.78 3.63 -5.46
N ILE A 12 -19.58 4.01 -6.45
CA ILE A 12 -19.77 3.26 -7.69
C ILE A 12 -18.47 3.19 -8.51
N ILE A 13 -17.65 4.23 -8.46
CA ILE A 13 -16.42 4.32 -9.24
C ILE A 13 -15.39 3.33 -8.71
N SER A 14 -15.17 3.32 -7.40
CA SER A 14 -14.25 2.39 -6.75
C SER A 14 -14.68 0.94 -6.94
N LYS A 15 -15.99 0.63 -6.79
CA LYS A 15 -16.52 -0.71 -7.04
C LYS A 15 -16.27 -1.17 -8.47
N ARG A 16 -16.48 -0.28 -9.43
CA ARG A 16 -16.28 -0.60 -10.85
C ARG A 16 -14.79 -0.77 -11.18
N ALA A 17 -13.93 0.08 -10.64
CA ALA A 17 -12.49 -0.02 -10.81
C ALA A 17 -11.96 -1.35 -10.24
N LEU A 18 -12.34 -1.69 -9.02
CA LEU A 18 -11.96 -2.96 -8.38
C LEU A 18 -12.46 -4.17 -9.18
N LYS A 19 -13.69 -4.12 -9.69
CA LYS A 19 -14.24 -5.20 -10.51
C LYS A 19 -13.48 -5.40 -11.83
N SER A 20 -12.96 -4.33 -12.42
CA SER A 20 -12.24 -4.36 -13.71
C SER A 20 -10.72 -4.50 -13.55
N ALA A 21 -10.19 -4.44 -12.34
CA ALA A 21 -8.74 -4.52 -12.11
C ALA A 21 -8.21 -5.93 -12.36
N ASP A 22 -7.03 -6.03 -12.95
CA ASP A 22 -6.27 -7.27 -13.07
C ASP A 22 -5.49 -7.55 -11.80
N VAL A 23 -4.97 -6.50 -11.18
CA VAL A 23 -4.18 -6.55 -9.95
C VAL A 23 -4.70 -5.51 -8.98
N VAL A 24 -4.85 -5.87 -7.71
CA VAL A 24 -5.26 -4.97 -6.63
C VAL A 24 -4.15 -4.88 -5.58
N PHE A 25 -3.72 -3.68 -5.28
CA PHE A 25 -2.81 -3.39 -4.17
C PHE A 25 -3.58 -2.74 -3.02
N ARG A 26 -3.49 -3.34 -1.85
CA ARG A 26 -3.90 -2.69 -0.59
C ARG A 26 -2.70 -2.08 0.07
N VAL A 27 -2.73 -0.78 0.30
CA VAL A 27 -1.69 -0.07 1.05
C VAL A 27 -2.15 0.12 2.48
N ILE A 28 -1.42 -0.47 3.41
CA ILE A 28 -1.79 -0.56 4.82
C ILE A 28 -0.71 0.12 5.65
N THR A 29 -1.10 0.99 6.57
CA THR A 29 -0.18 1.57 7.55
C THR A 29 -0.04 0.64 8.75
N PRO A 30 1.18 0.48 9.33
CA PRO A 30 1.43 -0.39 10.48
C PRO A 30 1.02 0.27 11.81
N ASP A 31 -0.23 0.63 11.90
CA ASP A 31 -0.85 1.25 13.07
C ASP A 31 -2.21 0.60 13.39
N LEU A 32 -2.81 1.00 14.48
CA LEU A 32 -4.10 0.46 14.90
C LEU A 32 -5.20 0.71 13.85
N LYS A 33 -5.18 1.87 13.21
CA LYS A 33 -6.15 2.22 12.18
C LYS A 33 -6.01 1.30 10.95
N GLY A 34 -4.80 1.11 10.46
CA GLY A 34 -4.52 0.25 9.30
C GLY A 34 -4.86 -1.21 9.56
N THR A 35 -4.45 -1.75 10.71
CA THR A 35 -4.72 -3.15 11.08
C THR A 35 -6.19 -3.41 11.36
N THR A 36 -6.90 -2.48 11.97
CA THR A 36 -8.35 -2.58 12.18
C THR A 36 -9.11 -2.55 10.86
N TRP A 37 -8.75 -1.63 9.97
CA TRP A 37 -9.33 -1.57 8.64
C TRP A 37 -9.14 -2.89 7.88
N TYR A 38 -7.91 -3.42 7.87
CA TYR A 38 -7.61 -4.69 7.23
C TYR A 38 -8.46 -5.83 7.80
N SER A 39 -8.54 -5.95 9.12
CA SER A 39 -9.32 -7.01 9.78
C SER A 39 -10.81 -6.97 9.40
N SER A 40 -11.36 -5.76 9.22
CA SER A 40 -12.75 -5.57 8.81
C SER A 40 -12.99 -5.86 7.32
N HIS A 41 -11.97 -5.73 6.46
CA HIS A 41 -12.13 -5.80 5.00
C HIS A 41 -11.41 -6.98 4.33
N LYS A 42 -10.65 -7.78 5.09
CA LYS A 42 -9.84 -8.87 4.52
C LYS A 42 -10.59 -9.89 3.67
N ASN A 43 -11.88 -10.07 3.89
CA ASN A 43 -12.73 -11.02 3.18
C ASN A 43 -13.59 -10.40 2.09
N SER A 44 -13.76 -9.07 2.08
CA SER A 44 -14.67 -8.38 1.17
C SER A 44 -14.18 -8.29 -0.28
N GLU A 45 -12.91 -8.55 -0.52
CA GLU A 45 -12.26 -8.37 -1.83
C GLU A 45 -11.71 -9.67 -2.41
N ARG A 46 -12.10 -10.83 -1.86
CA ARG A 46 -11.86 -12.12 -2.49
C ARG A 46 -12.78 -12.28 -3.71
N GLU A 47 -12.57 -11.45 -4.70
CA GLU A 47 -13.13 -11.72 -6.03
C GLU A 47 -12.29 -12.77 -6.73
N GLU A 48 -12.95 -13.80 -7.18
CA GLU A 48 -12.33 -14.92 -7.90
C GLU A 48 -11.50 -14.43 -9.09
N GLY A 49 -10.26 -14.89 -9.18
CA GLY A 49 -9.40 -14.70 -10.35
C GLY A 49 -8.55 -13.43 -10.37
N LYS A 50 -8.45 -12.67 -9.27
CA LYS A 50 -7.61 -11.46 -9.21
C LYS A 50 -6.40 -11.65 -8.32
N ASP A 51 -5.30 -11.06 -8.73
CA ASP A 51 -4.11 -10.95 -7.89
C ASP A 51 -4.28 -9.81 -6.89
N LEU A 52 -4.37 -10.16 -5.61
CA LEU A 52 -4.49 -9.23 -4.51
C LEU A 52 -3.24 -9.26 -3.64
N PHE A 53 -2.59 -8.11 -3.50
CA PHE A 53 -1.36 -7.96 -2.73
C PHE A 53 -1.48 -6.88 -1.66
N ASN A 54 -0.90 -7.14 -0.50
CA ASN A 54 -0.78 -6.16 0.56
C ASN A 54 0.61 -5.51 0.54
N ILE A 55 0.63 -4.21 0.74
CA ILE A 55 1.84 -3.39 0.86
C ILE A 55 1.76 -2.69 2.22
N VAL A 56 2.77 -2.87 3.05
CA VAL A 56 2.88 -2.13 4.31
C VAL A 56 3.67 -0.85 4.05
N ASN A 57 3.06 0.30 4.31
CA ASN A 57 3.68 1.60 4.12
C ASN A 57 3.95 2.28 5.47
N ILE A 58 5.22 2.45 5.79
CA ILE A 58 5.65 3.13 7.01
C ILE A 58 5.67 4.64 6.76
N THR A 59 4.70 5.34 7.33
CA THR A 59 4.51 6.79 7.13
C THR A 59 5.14 7.64 8.22
N GLU A 60 5.49 7.04 9.35
CA GLU A 60 6.06 7.72 10.51
C GLU A 60 7.44 7.16 10.85
N ASN A 61 8.31 8.02 11.39
CA ASN A 61 9.65 7.61 11.79
C ASN A 61 9.67 6.73 13.04
N GLU A 62 8.67 6.88 13.90
CA GLU A 62 8.47 6.08 15.11
C GLU A 62 7.22 5.21 14.94
N LEU A 63 7.37 3.92 15.21
CA LEU A 63 6.28 2.95 15.13
C LEU A 63 5.88 2.50 16.52
N TYR A 64 4.58 2.52 16.80
CA TYR A 64 4.01 2.02 18.05
C TYR A 64 3.83 0.50 18.05
N LEU A 65 3.65 -0.09 16.87
CA LEU A 65 3.50 -1.52 16.70
C LEU A 65 4.76 -2.12 16.04
N PRO A 66 5.26 -3.26 16.53
CA PRO A 66 6.34 -3.98 15.86
C PRO A 66 5.94 -4.34 14.43
N THR A 67 6.74 -3.94 13.48
CA THR A 67 6.47 -4.19 12.05
C THR A 67 6.30 -5.66 11.74
N GLU A 68 7.05 -6.53 12.41
CA GLU A 68 6.98 -7.98 12.24
C GLU A 68 5.62 -8.54 12.67
N GLU A 69 5.04 -8.05 13.76
CA GLU A 69 3.71 -8.44 14.21
C GLU A 69 2.64 -8.01 13.21
N VAL A 70 2.73 -6.79 12.68
CA VAL A 70 1.82 -6.30 11.66
C VAL A 70 1.91 -7.16 10.41
N CYS A 71 3.11 -7.41 9.90
CA CYS A 71 3.30 -8.22 8.69
C CYS A 71 2.82 -9.66 8.87
N SER A 72 2.99 -10.26 10.05
CA SER A 72 2.51 -11.61 10.34
C SER A 72 0.99 -11.73 10.40
N SER A 73 0.29 -10.66 10.74
CA SER A 73 -1.17 -10.61 10.75
C SER A 73 -1.81 -10.38 9.37
N LEU A 74 -1.01 -10.02 8.38
CA LEU A 74 -1.44 -9.76 7.01
C LEU A 74 -1.08 -10.91 6.09
N HIS A 75 -1.97 -11.22 5.14
CA HIS A 75 -1.70 -12.22 4.10
C HIS A 75 -1.12 -11.54 2.85
N SER A 76 -0.29 -12.27 2.11
CA SER A 76 0.26 -11.83 0.81
C SER A 76 0.93 -10.45 0.86
N VAL A 77 1.73 -10.18 1.88
CA VAL A 77 2.56 -8.96 1.94
C VAL A 77 3.72 -9.12 0.97
N ILE A 78 3.77 -8.29 -0.05
CA ILE A 78 4.81 -8.34 -1.08
C ILE A 78 5.93 -7.32 -0.87
N SER A 79 5.65 -6.26 -0.14
CA SER A 79 6.65 -5.23 0.13
C SER A 79 6.32 -4.46 1.40
N LEU A 80 7.37 -4.07 2.09
CA LEU A 80 7.34 -3.14 3.19
C LEU A 80 8.09 -1.88 2.74
N ILE A 81 7.36 -0.78 2.58
CA ILE A 81 7.92 0.51 2.17
C ILE A 81 8.42 1.24 3.41
N PRO A 82 9.73 1.50 3.53
CA PRO A 82 10.28 2.17 4.68
C PRO A 82 9.90 3.66 4.70
N TYR A 83 9.92 4.25 5.90
CA TYR A 83 9.81 5.69 6.02
C TYR A 83 10.96 6.38 5.29
N SER A 84 10.64 7.34 4.44
CA SER A 84 11.62 8.09 3.66
C SER A 84 11.56 9.58 3.99
N LYS A 85 12.60 10.08 4.66
CA LYS A 85 12.76 11.52 4.91
C LYS A 85 12.90 12.31 3.62
N ALA A 86 13.59 11.74 2.62
CA ALA A 86 13.77 12.37 1.32
C ALA A 86 12.44 12.56 0.61
N LEU A 87 11.58 11.54 0.59
CA LEU A 87 10.25 11.63 0.01
C LEU A 87 9.36 12.62 0.79
N LYS A 88 9.39 12.57 2.12
CA LYS A 88 8.64 13.52 2.95
C LYS A 88 9.03 14.97 2.66
N ARG A 89 10.33 15.24 2.49
CA ARG A 89 10.82 16.55 2.11
C ARG A 89 10.32 16.97 0.73
N GLN A 90 10.40 16.09 -0.26
CA GLN A 90 9.89 16.36 -1.61
C GLN A 90 8.38 16.68 -1.61
N MET A 91 7.60 15.98 -0.78
CA MET A 91 6.17 16.29 -0.60
C MET A 91 5.95 17.70 -0.05
N LEU A 92 6.72 18.09 0.96
CA LEU A 92 6.62 19.42 1.57
C LEU A 92 7.07 20.54 0.61
N GLU A 93 8.04 20.29 -0.24
CA GLU A 93 8.57 21.20 -1.24
C GLU A 93 7.73 21.23 -2.55
N GLY A 94 6.78 20.31 -2.70
CA GLY A 94 5.93 20.21 -3.89
C GLY A 94 6.65 19.68 -5.14
N VAL A 95 7.75 18.94 -4.97
CA VAL A 95 8.61 18.43 -6.06
C VAL A 95 8.54 16.90 -6.20
N LEU A 96 7.35 16.33 -6.07
CA LEU A 96 7.14 14.87 -6.15
C LEU A 96 7.46 14.26 -7.52
N TYR A 97 7.54 15.05 -8.56
CA TYR A 97 7.94 14.63 -9.90
C TYR A 97 9.44 14.33 -10.01
N ASP A 98 10.24 14.83 -9.07
CA ASP A 98 11.67 14.55 -9.05
C ASP A 98 11.93 13.14 -8.52
N LYS A 99 12.89 12.47 -9.13
CA LYS A 99 13.31 11.15 -8.68
C LYS A 99 13.89 11.22 -7.27
N THR A 100 13.30 10.47 -6.34
CA THR A 100 13.86 10.43 -4.97
C THR A 100 15.24 9.77 -4.93
N LYS A 101 16.11 10.32 -4.10
CA LYS A 101 17.48 9.79 -3.87
C LYS A 101 17.51 8.63 -2.85
N ASP A 102 16.39 8.29 -2.25
CA ASP A 102 16.30 7.20 -1.28
C ASP A 102 16.36 5.84 -1.99
N LYS A 103 17.54 5.21 -1.92
CA LYS A 103 17.76 3.91 -2.57
C LYS A 103 16.93 2.78 -2.00
N ALA A 104 16.70 2.78 -0.67
CA ALA A 104 15.90 1.75 0.00
C ALA A 104 14.44 1.83 -0.43
N PHE A 105 13.88 3.04 -0.46
CA PHE A 105 12.54 3.30 -0.98
C PHE A 105 12.42 2.86 -2.44
N ASN A 106 13.32 3.31 -3.30
CA ASN A 106 13.30 2.98 -4.74
C ASN A 106 13.35 1.47 -4.99
N LYS A 107 14.17 0.73 -4.24
CA LYS A 107 14.26 -0.73 -4.34
C LYS A 107 12.92 -1.40 -4.00
N LYS A 108 12.22 -0.91 -2.97
CA LYS A 108 10.90 -1.45 -2.60
C LYS A 108 9.83 -1.16 -3.65
N ILE A 109 9.85 0.02 -4.23
CA ILE A 109 8.97 0.36 -5.35
C ILE A 109 9.24 -0.56 -6.56
N GLN A 110 10.50 -0.81 -6.90
CA GLN A 110 10.86 -1.74 -7.98
C GLN A 110 10.31 -3.16 -7.72
N THR A 111 10.36 -3.63 -6.48
CA THR A 111 9.79 -4.93 -6.11
C THR A 111 8.29 -4.97 -6.38
N ILE A 112 7.56 -3.91 -6.07
CA ILE A 112 6.12 -3.80 -6.34
C ILE A 112 5.86 -3.80 -7.85
N VAL A 113 6.59 -2.96 -8.59
CA VAL A 113 6.46 -2.85 -10.05
C VAL A 113 6.72 -4.18 -10.75
N SER A 114 7.68 -4.97 -10.29
CA SER A 114 7.99 -6.29 -10.85
C SER A 114 6.85 -7.31 -10.73
N LYS A 115 5.85 -7.06 -9.88
CA LYS A 115 4.67 -7.92 -9.75
C LYS A 115 3.62 -7.69 -10.82
N ILE A 116 3.68 -6.55 -11.52
CA ILE A 116 2.74 -6.16 -12.57
C ILE A 116 3.36 -6.14 -13.98
N LEU A 117 4.65 -6.25 -14.03
CA LEU A 117 5.40 -6.42 -15.28
C LEU A 117 5.93 -7.88 -15.34
#